data_f7cd95c3fe53887c28459a224fd1ac4b
#
_entry.id   f7cd95c3fe53887c28459a224fd1ac4b
#
_cell.length_a   1.000
_cell.length_b   1.000
_cell.length_c   1.000
_cell.angle_alpha   90.00
_cell.angle_beta   90.00
_cell.angle_gamma   90.00
#
_symmetry.space_group_name_H-M   'P 1'
#
loop_
_entity.id
_entity.type
_entity.pdbx_description
1 polymer ?
#
loop_
_entity_poly.entity_id
_entity_poly.type
_entity_poly.pdbx_seq_one_letter_code
_entity_poly.pdbx_strand_id
1 'polypeptide(L)'
;LYKHREALQDHLFAQARAIFGLGETITLYDLTNTYFEGIAAGVSKAKRGHSKEKRSDCPLVTLAMALDGSGFPRRSRVFAGNASEPATLKDMLTGLGAPHGATVVMDAGIATEANLTWLGDEGYHYVVVSKLRERQFDPALATEVQSAGQATIKIQRVLAG
;
A
#
# COMPACT_ATOMS: atom_id res chain seq x y z
N LEU A 1 -14.25 20.01 -8.67
CA LEU A 1 -13.28 18.91 -8.77
C LEU A 1 -13.27 18.03 -7.50
N TYR A 2 -13.10 18.58 -6.30
CA TYR A 2 -12.97 17.77 -5.08
C TYR A 2 -14.20 16.87 -4.80
N LYS A 3 -15.41 17.35 -5.04
CA LYS A 3 -16.66 16.56 -4.87
C LYS A 3 -16.75 15.35 -5.80
N HIS A 4 -16.04 15.37 -6.92
CA HIS A 4 -16.06 14.31 -7.94
C HIS A 4 -14.73 13.57 -8.05
N ARG A 5 -13.86 13.67 -7.04
CA ARG A 5 -12.50 13.11 -7.08
C ARG A 5 -12.48 11.60 -7.32
N GLU A 6 -13.38 10.87 -6.69
CA GLU A 6 -13.43 9.40 -6.83
C GLU A 6 -13.83 9.01 -8.26
N ALA A 7 -14.93 9.55 -8.77
CA ALA A 7 -15.35 9.31 -10.15
C ALA A 7 -14.30 9.75 -11.17
N LEU A 8 -13.55 10.83 -10.89
CA LEU A 8 -12.46 11.28 -11.74
C LEU A 8 -11.29 10.29 -11.71
N GLN A 9 -10.91 9.79 -10.54
CA GLN A 9 -9.84 8.80 -10.42
C GLN A 9 -10.20 7.49 -11.14
N ASP A 10 -11.42 7.00 -10.94
CA ASP A 10 -11.91 5.79 -11.59
C ASP A 10 -11.92 5.95 -13.12
N HIS A 11 -12.37 7.11 -13.62
CA HIS A 11 -12.36 7.41 -15.06
C HIS A 11 -10.93 7.47 -15.61
N LEU A 12 -10.02 8.20 -14.95
CA LEU A 12 -8.64 8.31 -15.39
C LEU A 12 -7.92 6.97 -15.39
N PHE A 13 -8.15 6.15 -14.37
CA PHE A 13 -7.57 4.81 -14.34
C PHE A 13 -8.14 3.91 -15.45
N ALA A 14 -9.45 3.95 -15.69
CA ALA A 14 -10.07 3.21 -16.78
C ALA A 14 -9.51 3.60 -18.16
N GLN A 15 -9.28 4.90 -18.39
CA GLN A 15 -8.64 5.38 -19.62
C GLN A 15 -7.18 4.92 -19.74
N ALA A 16 -6.39 5.07 -18.67
CA ALA A 16 -5.00 4.61 -18.65
C ALA A 16 -4.92 3.10 -18.91
N ARG A 17 -5.78 2.33 -18.28
CA ARG A 17 -5.87 0.87 -18.49
C ARG A 17 -6.19 0.51 -19.95
N ALA A 18 -7.16 1.19 -20.57
CA ALA A 18 -7.53 0.95 -21.95
C ALA A 18 -6.39 1.28 -22.94
N ILE A 19 -5.63 2.36 -22.67
CA ILE A 19 -4.53 2.81 -23.54
C ILE A 19 -3.29 1.94 -23.38
N PHE A 20 -2.93 1.59 -22.14
CA PHE A 20 -1.66 0.94 -21.80
C PHE A 20 -1.79 -0.57 -21.51
N GLY A 21 -2.99 -1.14 -21.53
CA GLY A 21 -3.21 -2.56 -21.22
C GLY A 21 -2.84 -2.94 -19.78
N LEU A 22 -3.08 -2.04 -18.81
CA LEU A 22 -2.68 -2.23 -17.42
C LEU A 22 -3.40 -3.42 -16.77
N GLY A 23 -2.64 -4.26 -16.07
CA GLY A 23 -3.18 -5.37 -15.29
C GLY A 23 -3.81 -4.91 -13.96
N GLU A 24 -4.72 -5.70 -13.43
CA GLU A 24 -5.36 -5.42 -12.13
C GLU A 24 -4.83 -6.28 -10.98
N THR A 25 -3.90 -7.19 -11.28
CA THR A 25 -3.48 -8.25 -10.35
C THR A 25 -2.47 -7.82 -9.30
N ILE A 26 -1.82 -6.68 -9.46
CA ILE A 26 -0.83 -6.17 -8.51
C ILE A 26 -1.23 -4.76 -8.07
N THR A 27 -1.24 -4.53 -6.78
CA THR A 27 -1.46 -3.24 -6.17
C THR A 27 -0.29 -2.90 -5.26
N LEU A 28 0.45 -1.85 -5.59
CA LEU A 28 1.47 -1.27 -4.70
C LEU A 28 0.78 -0.25 -3.81
N TYR A 29 0.92 -0.38 -2.51
CA TYR A 29 0.30 0.51 -1.54
C TYR A 29 1.37 1.17 -0.66
N ASP A 30 1.41 2.49 -0.67
CA ASP A 30 2.33 3.29 0.14
C ASP A 30 1.65 4.52 0.74
N LEU A 31 2.26 5.01 1.81
CA LEU A 31 1.84 6.17 2.57
C LEU A 31 2.95 7.21 2.64
N THR A 32 2.58 8.46 2.41
CA THR A 32 3.48 9.59 2.64
C THR A 32 2.80 10.66 3.50
N ASN A 33 3.59 11.40 4.25
CA ASN A 33 3.11 12.50 5.08
C ASN A 33 3.44 13.84 4.43
N THR A 34 2.47 14.77 4.48
CA THR A 34 2.67 16.16 4.12
C THR A 34 2.29 17.02 5.30
N TYR A 35 3.19 17.82 5.80
CA TYR A 35 2.96 18.70 6.94
C TYR A 35 2.75 20.16 6.49
N PHE A 36 2.07 20.90 7.35
CA PHE A 36 1.80 22.32 7.12
C PHE A 36 2.71 23.15 8.03
N GLU A 37 3.42 24.10 7.43
CA GLU A 37 4.11 25.11 8.21
C GLU A 37 3.07 26.15 8.71
N GLY A 38 2.69 25.99 9.98
CA GLY A 38 1.64 26.78 10.63
C GLY A 38 0.52 25.91 11.23
N ILE A 39 -0.54 26.55 11.69
CA ILE A 39 -1.61 25.91 12.46
C ILE A 39 -2.63 25.13 11.60
N ALA A 40 -2.60 25.30 10.28
CA ALA A 40 -3.54 24.71 9.32
C ALA A 40 -5.02 24.89 9.73
N ALA A 41 -5.39 26.07 10.25
CA ALA A 41 -6.75 26.37 10.69
C ALA A 41 -7.75 26.14 9.54
N GLY A 42 -8.83 25.43 9.84
CA GLY A 42 -9.87 25.11 8.84
C GLY A 42 -9.60 23.84 8.01
N VAL A 43 -8.43 23.21 8.12
CA VAL A 43 -8.15 21.91 7.48
C VAL A 43 -8.47 20.79 8.48
N SER A 44 -9.66 20.22 8.41
CA SER A 44 -10.15 19.23 9.39
C SER A 44 -9.27 17.98 9.52
N LYS A 45 -8.61 17.58 8.46
CA LYS A 45 -7.70 16.42 8.42
C LYS A 45 -6.28 16.73 8.88
N ALA A 46 -5.88 18.01 8.95
CA ALA A 46 -4.58 18.39 9.47
C ALA A 46 -4.56 18.15 10.99
N LYS A 47 -3.80 17.15 11.40
CA LYS A 47 -3.65 16.73 12.79
C LYS A 47 -2.17 16.52 13.10
N ARG A 48 -1.78 16.77 14.35
CA ARG A 48 -0.46 16.35 14.82
C ARG A 48 -0.44 14.84 14.96
N GLY A 49 0.55 14.20 14.36
CA GLY A 49 0.68 12.76 14.31
C GLY A 49 2.13 12.34 14.19
N HIS A 50 2.34 11.07 13.95
CA HIS A 50 3.68 10.53 13.73
C HIS A 50 4.12 10.81 12.30
N SER A 51 5.22 11.56 12.14
CA SER A 51 5.81 11.81 10.81
C SER A 51 7.11 11.05 10.65
N LYS A 52 7.37 10.60 9.43
CA LYS A 52 8.65 9.94 9.07
C LYS A 52 9.84 10.89 9.31
N GLU A 53 9.63 12.20 9.16
CA GLU A 53 10.61 13.26 9.41
C GLU A 53 10.72 13.68 10.90
N LYS A 54 9.98 13.02 11.79
CA LYS A 54 9.93 13.30 13.25
C LYS A 54 9.50 14.73 13.59
N ARG A 55 8.73 15.38 12.72
CA ARG A 55 8.15 16.71 12.93
C ARG A 55 6.89 16.58 13.79
N SER A 56 7.01 16.82 15.09
CA SER A 56 5.87 16.84 16.03
C SER A 56 5.28 18.25 16.25
N ASP A 57 5.96 19.27 15.76
CA ASP A 57 5.62 20.68 15.88
C ASP A 57 4.54 21.13 14.90
N CYS A 58 4.39 20.45 13.78
CA CYS A 58 3.48 20.83 12.71
C CYS A 58 2.31 19.84 12.56
N PRO A 59 1.09 20.32 12.23
CA PRO A 59 0.02 19.46 11.79
C PRO A 59 0.32 18.88 10.40
N LEU A 60 -0.08 17.64 10.17
CA LEU A 60 0.16 16.92 8.93
C LEU A 60 -1.12 16.25 8.41
N VAL A 61 -1.08 15.84 7.16
CA VAL A 61 -2.03 14.89 6.56
C VAL A 61 -1.25 13.70 6.03
N THR A 62 -1.89 12.55 5.96
CA THR A 62 -1.32 11.34 5.36
C THR A 62 -1.95 11.11 4.00
N LEU A 63 -1.14 11.10 2.95
CA LEU A 63 -1.54 10.73 1.59
C LEU A 63 -1.27 9.24 1.41
N ALA A 64 -2.34 8.49 1.13
CA ALA A 64 -2.26 7.11 0.69
C ALA A 64 -2.36 7.03 -0.82
N MET A 65 -1.55 6.20 -1.44
CA MET A 65 -1.57 5.96 -2.87
C MET A 65 -1.53 4.46 -3.17
N ALA A 66 -2.41 4.04 -4.05
CA ALA A 66 -2.40 2.71 -4.63
C ALA A 66 -2.00 2.82 -6.10
N LEU A 67 -0.98 2.06 -6.49
CA LEU A 67 -0.47 1.98 -7.85
C LEU A 67 -0.73 0.58 -8.40
N ASP A 68 -0.81 0.43 -9.71
CA ASP A 68 -0.74 -0.87 -10.36
C ASP A 68 0.70 -1.39 -10.47
N GLY A 69 0.87 -2.60 -11.00
CA GLY A 69 2.19 -3.22 -11.17
C GLY A 69 3.12 -2.49 -12.14
N SER A 70 2.60 -1.57 -12.94
CA SER A 70 3.37 -0.72 -13.87
C SER A 70 3.67 0.67 -13.30
N GLY A 71 3.18 0.97 -12.08
CA GLY A 71 3.39 2.23 -11.40
C GLY A 71 2.35 3.31 -11.72
N PHE A 72 1.26 2.98 -12.42
CA PHE A 72 0.18 3.94 -12.66
C PHE A 72 -0.71 4.11 -11.44
N PRO A 73 -1.08 5.35 -11.07
CA PRO A 73 -1.99 5.60 -9.96
C PRO A 73 -3.38 5.00 -10.23
N ARG A 74 -3.82 4.14 -9.33
CA ARG A 74 -5.18 3.59 -9.31
C ARG A 74 -6.09 4.42 -8.44
N ARG A 75 -5.60 4.79 -7.26
CA ARG A 75 -6.38 5.54 -6.27
C ARG A 75 -5.46 6.33 -5.35
N SER A 76 -5.93 7.50 -4.93
CA SER A 76 -5.31 8.27 -3.85
C SER A 76 -6.35 8.68 -2.82
N ARG A 77 -5.94 8.78 -1.55
CA ARG A 77 -6.80 9.24 -0.46
C ARG A 77 -5.99 10.00 0.57
N VAL A 78 -6.58 11.09 1.07
CA VAL A 78 -5.99 11.86 2.16
C VAL A 78 -6.66 11.45 3.47
N PHE A 79 -5.87 10.97 4.42
CA PHE A 79 -6.27 10.65 5.78
C PHE A 79 -5.87 11.75 6.75
N ALA A 80 -6.46 11.72 7.93
CA ALA A 80 -6.05 12.61 9.01
C ALA A 80 -4.60 12.30 9.42
N GLY A 81 -3.84 13.33 9.79
CA GLY A 81 -2.42 13.17 10.12
C GLY A 81 -2.13 12.29 11.34
N ASN A 82 -3.13 12.06 12.18
CA ASN A 82 -3.07 11.13 13.32
C ASN A 82 -3.66 9.75 13.03
N ALA A 83 -4.03 9.45 11.78
CA ALA A 83 -4.46 8.11 11.39
C ALA A 83 -3.27 7.14 11.51
N SER A 84 -3.52 5.96 12.06
CA SER A 84 -2.50 4.90 12.07
C SER A 84 -2.36 4.29 10.67
N GLU A 85 -1.14 4.06 10.23
CA GLU A 85 -0.87 3.49 8.90
C GLU A 85 -1.65 2.19 8.65
N PRO A 86 -1.68 1.21 9.58
CA PRO A 86 -2.43 -0.02 9.37
C PRO A 86 -3.93 0.19 9.17
N ALA A 87 -4.53 1.20 9.81
CA ALA A 87 -5.97 1.46 9.72
C ALA A 87 -6.40 1.99 8.34
N THR A 88 -5.45 2.49 7.53
CA THR A 88 -5.77 3.05 6.21
C THR A 88 -5.96 2.01 5.11
N LEU A 89 -5.40 0.80 5.28
CA LEU A 89 -5.36 -0.24 4.26
C LEU A 89 -6.76 -0.66 3.80
N LYS A 90 -7.62 -1.03 4.75
CA LYS A 90 -8.98 -1.51 4.46
C LYS A 90 -9.78 -0.49 3.67
N ASP A 91 -9.74 0.76 4.10
CA ASP A 91 -10.42 1.88 3.46
C ASP A 91 -9.97 2.10 2.00
N MET A 92 -8.68 1.90 1.74
CA MET A 92 -8.13 2.03 0.39
C MET A 92 -8.55 0.88 -0.52
N LEU A 93 -8.38 -0.36 -0.05
CA LEU A 93 -8.62 -1.55 -0.87
C LEU A 93 -10.12 -1.81 -1.13
N THR A 94 -10.98 -1.59 -0.14
CA THR A 94 -12.43 -1.73 -0.30
C THR A 94 -12.97 -0.86 -1.44
N GLY A 95 -12.42 0.35 -1.60
CA GLY A 95 -12.85 1.24 -2.68
C GLY A 95 -12.16 0.99 -4.02
N LEU A 96 -11.18 0.09 -4.10
CA LEU A 96 -10.37 -0.11 -5.29
C LEU A 96 -11.03 -1.04 -6.33
N GLY A 97 -11.94 -1.92 -5.89
CA GLY A 97 -12.57 -2.90 -6.76
C GLY A 97 -11.57 -3.88 -7.39
N ALA A 98 -10.46 -4.17 -6.70
CA ALA A 98 -9.48 -5.12 -7.20
C ALA A 98 -10.09 -6.53 -7.29
N PRO A 99 -9.74 -7.33 -8.32
CA PRO A 99 -10.29 -8.67 -8.50
C PRO A 99 -9.83 -9.60 -7.36
N HIS A 100 -10.63 -10.63 -7.10
CA HIS A 100 -10.26 -11.70 -6.19
C HIS A 100 -8.92 -12.33 -6.63
N GLY A 101 -8.04 -12.59 -5.68
CA GLY A 101 -6.69 -13.10 -5.97
C GLY A 101 -5.67 -12.02 -6.38
N ALA A 102 -6.07 -10.75 -6.38
CA ALA A 102 -5.11 -9.67 -6.60
C ALA A 102 -4.03 -9.64 -5.51
N THR A 103 -2.80 -9.30 -5.89
CA THR A 103 -1.66 -9.24 -4.96
C THR A 103 -1.46 -7.81 -4.46
N VAL A 104 -1.43 -7.62 -3.17
CA VAL A 104 -1.12 -6.34 -2.51
C VAL A 104 0.34 -6.35 -2.07
N VAL A 105 1.10 -5.36 -2.51
CA VAL A 105 2.50 -5.16 -2.10
C VAL A 105 2.55 -3.95 -1.17
N MET A 106 3.08 -4.11 0.02
CA MET A 106 3.12 -3.05 1.05
C MET A 106 4.33 -3.19 1.94
N ASP A 107 4.65 -2.12 2.67
CA ASP A 107 5.74 -2.12 3.61
C ASP A 107 5.38 -2.82 4.95
N ALA A 108 6.40 -3.05 5.78
CA ALA A 108 6.24 -3.70 7.08
C ALA A 108 5.46 -2.84 8.10
N GLY A 109 5.30 -1.53 7.88
CA GLY A 109 4.55 -0.64 8.76
C GLY A 109 3.04 -0.91 8.69
N ILE A 110 2.57 -1.29 7.52
CA ILE A 110 1.16 -1.57 7.23
C ILE A 110 0.81 -3.04 7.50
N ALA A 111 1.80 -3.94 7.38
CA ALA A 111 1.64 -5.39 7.48
C ALA A 111 1.50 -5.88 8.93
N THR A 112 0.40 -5.53 9.59
CA THR A 112 0.04 -6.10 10.89
C THR A 112 -0.68 -7.44 10.71
N GLU A 113 -0.63 -8.31 11.72
CA GLU A 113 -1.35 -9.60 11.72
C GLU A 113 -2.85 -9.41 11.37
N ALA A 114 -3.50 -8.39 11.95
CA ALA A 114 -4.89 -8.08 11.66
C ALA A 114 -5.14 -7.70 10.19
N ASN A 115 -4.19 -7.00 9.55
CA ASN A 115 -4.28 -6.66 8.14
C ASN A 115 -4.00 -7.88 7.25
N LEU A 116 -3.03 -8.71 7.60
CA LEU A 116 -2.71 -9.92 6.84
C LEU A 116 -3.85 -10.93 6.90
N THR A 117 -4.46 -11.13 8.07
CA THR A 117 -5.66 -11.97 8.22
C THR A 117 -6.81 -11.44 7.37
N TRP A 118 -7.10 -10.14 7.47
CA TRP A 118 -8.15 -9.52 6.67
C TRP A 118 -7.92 -9.65 5.16
N LEU A 119 -6.68 -9.46 4.69
CA LEU A 119 -6.35 -9.66 3.27
C LEU A 119 -6.62 -11.09 2.82
N GLY A 120 -6.25 -12.08 3.65
CA GLY A 120 -6.56 -13.49 3.38
C GLY A 120 -8.05 -13.79 3.32
N ASP A 121 -8.83 -13.26 4.28
CA ASP A 121 -10.28 -13.42 4.35
C ASP A 121 -10.99 -12.81 3.13
N GLU A 122 -10.51 -11.67 2.64
CA GLU A 122 -11.01 -11.01 1.42
C GLU A 122 -10.48 -11.64 0.12
N GLY A 123 -9.64 -12.68 0.23
CA GLY A 123 -9.11 -13.41 -0.92
C GLY A 123 -7.98 -12.69 -1.66
N TYR A 124 -7.29 -11.76 -1.01
CA TYR A 124 -6.09 -11.13 -1.55
C TYR A 124 -4.84 -11.99 -1.27
N HIS A 125 -3.91 -11.97 -2.20
CA HIS A 125 -2.53 -12.33 -1.92
C HIS A 125 -1.74 -11.11 -1.46
N TYR A 126 -0.61 -11.31 -0.79
CA TYR A 126 0.22 -10.18 -0.37
C TYR A 126 1.71 -10.49 -0.45
N VAL A 127 2.49 -9.43 -0.68
CA VAL A 127 3.94 -9.43 -0.57
C VAL A 127 4.33 -8.31 0.40
N VAL A 128 5.04 -8.68 1.46
CA VAL A 128 5.42 -7.74 2.52
C VAL A 128 6.86 -7.96 2.97
N VAL A 129 7.49 -6.90 3.45
CA VAL A 129 8.77 -7.01 4.15
C VAL A 129 8.49 -7.43 5.59
N SER A 130 9.01 -8.60 6.00
CA SER A 130 8.86 -9.08 7.37
C SER A 130 9.71 -8.27 8.34
N LYS A 131 9.14 -7.91 9.48
CA LYS A 131 9.88 -7.33 10.63
C LYS A 131 10.63 -8.39 11.44
N LEU A 132 10.29 -9.66 11.26
CA LEU A 132 10.97 -10.76 11.95
C LEU A 132 12.39 -10.89 11.40
N ARG A 133 13.39 -10.80 12.27
CA ARG A 133 14.81 -10.95 11.93
C ARG A 133 15.20 -12.40 11.73
N GLU A 134 14.61 -13.30 12.50
CA GLU A 134 14.81 -14.74 12.38
C GLU A 134 13.78 -15.31 11.42
N ARG A 135 14.26 -15.85 10.33
CA ARG A 135 13.44 -16.56 9.33
C ARG A 135 13.90 -18.00 9.32
N GLN A 136 12.96 -18.92 9.30
CA GLN A 136 13.25 -20.33 9.03
C GLN A 136 13.58 -20.48 7.53
N PHE A 137 14.75 -20.01 7.12
CA PHE A 137 15.23 -20.15 5.75
C PHE A 137 16.34 -21.18 5.71
N ASP A 138 16.07 -22.29 5.03
CA ASP A 138 17.06 -23.33 4.76
C ASP A 138 17.52 -23.24 3.30
N PRO A 139 18.76 -22.83 3.04
CA PRO A 139 19.28 -22.73 1.68
C PRO A 139 19.24 -24.04 0.89
N ALA A 140 19.23 -25.19 1.56
CA ALA A 140 19.17 -26.50 0.93
C ALA A 140 17.77 -26.82 0.40
N LEU A 141 16.71 -26.22 0.96
CA LEU A 141 15.34 -26.36 0.53
C LEU A 141 14.89 -25.23 -0.40
N ALA A 142 15.76 -24.29 -0.70
CA ALA A 142 15.42 -23.15 -1.54
C ALA A 142 15.52 -23.47 -3.02
N THR A 143 14.58 -22.95 -3.79
CA THR A 143 14.61 -22.97 -5.27
C THR A 143 15.28 -21.70 -5.79
N GLU A 144 16.19 -21.83 -6.72
CA GLU A 144 16.82 -20.69 -7.40
C GLU A 144 15.92 -20.20 -8.54
N VAL A 145 15.67 -18.89 -8.55
CA VAL A 145 14.88 -18.22 -9.58
C VAL A 145 15.69 -17.06 -10.13
N GLN A 146 15.71 -16.92 -11.44
CA GLN A 146 16.33 -15.78 -12.12
C GLN A 146 15.37 -14.60 -12.10
N SER A 147 15.83 -13.46 -11.59
CA SER A 147 15.07 -12.20 -11.68
C SER A 147 15.17 -11.63 -13.11
N ALA A 148 14.27 -10.70 -13.45
CA ALA A 148 14.31 -9.96 -14.72
C ALA A 148 15.65 -9.22 -14.96
N GLY A 149 16.38 -8.88 -13.89
CA GLY A 149 17.72 -8.28 -13.94
C GLY A 149 18.86 -9.31 -13.92
N GLN A 150 18.61 -10.59 -14.23
CA GLN A 150 19.56 -11.70 -14.23
C GLN A 150 20.21 -12.02 -12.87
N ALA A 151 19.74 -11.44 -11.79
CA ALA A 151 20.16 -11.82 -10.44
C ALA A 151 19.52 -13.14 -10.01
N THR A 152 20.31 -14.05 -9.45
CA THR A 152 19.78 -15.28 -8.85
C THR A 152 19.20 -15.01 -7.48
N ILE A 153 17.93 -15.35 -7.29
CA ILE A 153 17.21 -15.21 -6.02
C ILE A 153 16.87 -16.61 -5.49
N LYS A 154 17.07 -16.84 -4.20
CA LYS A 154 16.67 -18.07 -3.53
C LYS A 154 15.31 -17.88 -2.85
N ILE A 155 14.36 -18.72 -3.21
CA ILE A 155 12.99 -18.68 -2.70
C ILE A 155 12.69 -20.02 -2.00
N GLN A 156 12.13 -19.95 -0.82
CA GLN A 156 11.65 -21.11 -0.07
C GLN A 156 10.19 -20.91 0.29
N ARG A 157 9.38 -21.94 0.05
CA ARG A 157 8.01 -22.00 0.55
C ARG A 157 8.03 -22.55 1.98
N VAL A 158 7.57 -21.75 2.92
CA VAL A 158 7.36 -22.17 4.31
C VAL A 158 5.85 -22.24 4.55
N LEU A 159 5.36 -23.39 5.02
CA LEU A 159 3.98 -23.51 5.45
C LEU A 159 3.91 -22.92 6.87
N ALA A 160 3.03 -21.95 7.06
CA ALA A 160 2.71 -21.47 8.39
C ALA A 160 2.00 -22.60 9.14
N GLY A 161 2.54 -22.98 10.30
CA GLY A 161 1.91 -23.94 11.21
C GLY A 161 0.73 -23.32 11.94
#